data_5e0d813234440cb78cfe5b35215ecf19
#
_entry.id   5e0d813234440cb78cfe5b35215ecf19
#
_cell.length_a   1.000
_cell.length_b   1.000
_cell.length_c   1.000
_cell.angle_alpha   90.00
_cell.angle_beta   90.00
_cell.angle_gamma   90.00
#
_symmetry.space_group_name_H-M   'P 1'
#
loop_
_entity.id
_entity.type
_entity.pdbx_description
1 polymer ?
#
loop_
_entity_poly.entity_id
_entity_poly.type
_entity_poly.pdbx_seq_one_letter_code
_entity_poly.pdbx_strand_id
1 'polypeptide(L)'
;MAWISITDRHGSQFSAKGLGQGGGTRSDEGYPPDRLLPRGTLLLETRLSPEGRPQTLLAFQRNHPWMGSLSLRALPEGGIILVEAQDDDIRHATLPYDPEGRTDIVRLSYAWDAPARWGRLTLERPESDLIHSVDLPPPHPIPLADIEALARNPHSREMDRDVDFFAVSSKVEPVGPMPALTSRVPIATAAGDVPAAKLRRGDLVLTDTGEAVPVLRTVSRTVPARGSFRPVRLRAPYFGLTK
;
A
#
# COMPACT_ATOMS: atom_id res chain seq x y z
N MET A 1 6.02 9.62 10.27
CA MET A 1 5.97 8.82 9.05
C MET A 1 5.19 7.57 9.33
N ALA A 2 4.53 7.07 8.28
CA ALA A 2 3.58 6.01 8.47
C ALA A 2 4.14 4.62 8.12
N TRP A 3 4.92 4.50 7.06
CA TRP A 3 5.43 3.21 6.57
C TRP A 3 6.54 2.68 7.48
N ILE A 4 6.33 1.46 8.00
CA ILE A 4 7.25 0.78 8.93
C ILE A 4 7.89 -0.46 8.30
N SER A 5 7.28 -1.05 7.26
CA SER A 5 7.93 -2.10 6.48
C SER A 5 7.63 -1.97 5.00
N ILE A 6 8.55 -2.46 4.17
CA ILE A 6 8.41 -2.65 2.74
C ILE A 6 9.18 -3.92 2.38
N THR A 7 8.52 -4.83 1.66
CA THR A 7 9.12 -6.09 1.23
C THR A 7 8.75 -6.36 -0.22
N ASP A 8 9.73 -6.69 -1.02
CA ASP A 8 9.60 -7.16 -2.39
C ASP A 8 10.43 -8.44 -2.60
N ARG A 9 10.57 -8.91 -3.83
CA ARG A 9 11.36 -10.11 -4.15
C ARG A 9 12.86 -9.94 -3.95
N HIS A 10 13.33 -8.70 -3.90
CA HIS A 10 14.77 -8.36 -3.85
C HIS A 10 15.24 -8.02 -2.45
N GLY A 11 14.32 -7.73 -1.53
CA GLY A 11 14.69 -7.41 -0.17
C GLY A 11 13.54 -6.92 0.69
N SER A 12 13.87 -6.73 1.95
CA SER A 12 12.94 -6.21 2.95
C SER A 12 13.57 -5.12 3.77
N GLN A 13 12.74 -4.17 4.18
CA GLN A 13 13.10 -3.10 5.11
C GLN A 13 12.04 -3.07 6.21
N PHE A 14 12.50 -2.94 7.44
CA PHE A 14 11.63 -2.76 8.60
C PHE A 14 12.26 -1.75 9.55
N SER A 15 11.44 -0.86 10.08
CA SER A 15 11.82 0.06 11.17
C SER A 15 10.57 0.37 12.01
N ALA A 16 10.62 0.04 13.28
CA ALA A 16 9.56 0.34 14.25
C ALA A 16 9.28 1.84 14.41
N LYS A 17 10.25 2.70 14.04
CA LYS A 17 10.16 4.16 14.09
C LYS A 17 9.68 4.76 12.77
N GLY A 18 9.59 3.97 11.69
CA GLY A 18 9.22 4.38 10.35
C GLY A 18 10.41 4.48 9.38
N LEU A 19 10.14 4.10 8.12
CA LEU A 19 11.09 4.16 7.02
C LEU A 19 11.27 5.60 6.52
N GLY A 20 12.48 5.96 6.09
CA GLY A 20 12.81 7.27 5.52
C GLY A 20 13.02 8.39 6.55
N GLN A 21 13.10 8.10 7.83
CA GLN A 21 13.62 9.01 8.84
C GLN A 21 15.15 8.90 8.87
N GLY A 22 15.80 9.77 8.11
CA GLY A 22 17.20 10.12 8.20
C GLY A 22 18.19 9.02 8.56
N GLY A 23 18.87 8.51 7.55
CA GLY A 23 20.22 8.04 7.62
C GLY A 23 20.50 6.76 8.37
N GLY A 24 20.93 5.75 7.64
CA GLY A 24 21.84 4.72 8.11
C GLY A 24 21.17 3.57 8.83
N THR A 25 21.63 2.43 8.50
CA THR A 25 21.61 1.14 9.19
C THR A 25 22.03 1.21 10.68
N ARG A 26 21.46 2.11 11.46
CA ARG A 26 21.53 1.96 12.92
C ARG A 26 20.51 0.90 13.29
N SER A 27 21.00 -0.16 13.88
CA SER A 27 20.22 -1.15 14.60
C SER A 27 19.03 -0.46 15.26
N ASP A 28 17.79 -0.83 14.84
CA ASP A 28 16.61 -0.43 15.59
C ASP A 28 16.87 -0.83 17.05
N GLU A 29 17.02 0.17 17.93
CA GLU A 29 16.99 -0.09 19.37
C GLU A 29 15.70 -0.85 19.61
N GLY A 30 15.81 -2.05 20.18
CA GLY A 30 14.71 -2.98 20.31
C GLY A 30 13.46 -2.32 20.87
N TYR A 31 12.34 -2.60 20.28
CA TYR A 31 11.03 -2.23 20.83
C TYR A 31 10.57 -3.32 21.81
N PRO A 32 9.68 -3.01 22.75
CA PRO A 32 9.11 -4.02 23.64
C PRO A 32 8.49 -5.18 22.85
N PRO A 33 8.77 -6.46 23.18
CA PRO A 33 8.30 -7.61 22.41
C PRO A 33 6.77 -7.74 22.36
N ASP A 34 6.07 -7.15 23.33
CA ASP A 34 4.61 -7.09 23.46
C ASP A 34 3.98 -5.86 22.80
N ARG A 35 4.79 -5.05 22.12
CA ARG A 35 4.28 -3.84 21.43
C ARG A 35 3.26 -4.20 20.36
N LEU A 36 2.06 -3.66 20.52
CA LEU A 36 0.97 -3.79 19.56
C LEU A 36 0.90 -2.60 18.61
N LEU A 37 0.48 -2.86 17.40
CA LEU A 37 0.08 -1.88 16.41
C LEU A 37 -1.46 -1.80 16.40
N PRO A 38 -2.06 -0.86 17.16
CA PRO A 38 -3.51 -0.81 17.33
C PRO A 38 -4.25 -0.38 16.07
N ARG A 39 -3.56 0.28 15.16
CA ARG A 39 -4.07 0.70 13.84
C ARG A 39 -2.98 0.61 12.80
N GLY A 40 -3.37 0.44 11.54
CA GLY A 40 -2.42 0.39 10.46
C GLY A 40 -3.07 0.08 9.12
N THR A 41 -2.21 -0.11 8.13
CA THR A 41 -2.58 -0.56 6.78
C THR A 41 -1.53 -1.53 6.27
N LEU A 42 -1.94 -2.72 5.88
CA LEU A 42 -1.17 -3.61 5.02
C LEU A 42 -1.57 -3.33 3.58
N LEU A 43 -0.61 -2.92 2.78
CA LEU A 43 -0.74 -2.66 1.35
C LEU A 43 -0.02 -3.76 0.59
N LEU A 44 -0.65 -4.34 -0.42
CA LEU A 44 -0.06 -5.35 -1.28
C LEU A 44 -0.39 -5.02 -2.73
N GLU A 45 0.58 -5.14 -3.62
CA GLU A 45 0.39 -4.98 -5.06
C GLU A 45 0.74 -6.28 -5.77
N THR A 46 -0.15 -6.72 -6.65
CA THR A 46 -0.07 -8.02 -7.32
C THR A 46 -0.78 -8.01 -8.67
N ARG A 47 -0.65 -9.12 -9.39
CA ARG A 47 -1.53 -9.50 -10.51
C ARG A 47 -2.28 -10.75 -10.16
N LEU A 48 -3.59 -10.73 -10.40
CA LEU A 48 -4.41 -11.92 -10.20
C LEU A 48 -4.34 -12.82 -11.43
N SER A 49 -4.46 -14.12 -11.19
CA SER A 49 -4.49 -15.10 -12.28
C SER A 49 -5.72 -14.87 -13.17
N PRO A 50 -5.56 -14.66 -14.47
CA PRO A 50 -6.68 -14.49 -15.39
C PRO A 50 -7.51 -15.77 -15.54
N GLU A 51 -6.93 -16.92 -15.21
CA GLU A 51 -7.58 -18.23 -15.28
C GLU A 51 -8.32 -18.59 -13.98
N GLY A 52 -8.38 -17.67 -13.01
CA GLY A 52 -9.01 -17.91 -11.71
C GLY A 52 -8.27 -18.95 -10.86
N ARG A 53 -6.97 -19.14 -11.05
CA ARG A 53 -6.16 -20.01 -10.21
C ARG A 53 -6.18 -19.53 -8.75
N PRO A 54 -6.38 -20.42 -7.77
CA PRO A 54 -6.25 -20.02 -6.38
C PRO A 54 -4.83 -19.54 -6.07
N GLN A 55 -4.69 -18.41 -5.39
CA GLN A 55 -3.41 -17.81 -5.03
C GLN A 55 -3.38 -17.46 -3.55
N THR A 56 -2.35 -17.89 -2.84
CA THR A 56 -2.04 -17.35 -1.50
C THR A 56 -1.20 -16.09 -1.70
N LEU A 57 -1.86 -14.94 -1.84
CA LEU A 57 -1.18 -13.67 -2.13
C LEU A 57 -0.17 -13.33 -1.05
N LEU A 58 -0.59 -13.45 0.21
CA LEU A 58 0.27 -13.27 1.37
C LEU A 58 -0.31 -14.07 2.54
N ALA A 59 0.52 -14.88 3.20
CA ALA A 59 0.15 -15.51 4.46
C ALA A 59 1.30 -15.44 5.45
N PHE A 60 0.95 -15.37 6.72
CA PHE A 60 1.84 -15.37 7.86
C PHE A 60 1.24 -16.20 8.97
N GLN A 61 2.06 -16.95 9.68
CA GLN A 61 1.65 -17.73 10.84
C GLN A 61 2.71 -17.66 11.94
N ARG A 62 2.26 -17.56 13.17
CA ARG A 62 3.03 -17.61 14.40
C ARG A 62 2.39 -18.59 15.37
N ASN A 63 3.21 -19.40 16.03
CA ASN A 63 2.75 -20.39 17.01
C ASN A 63 3.03 -19.99 18.47
N HIS A 64 3.91 -19.02 18.70
CA HIS A 64 4.31 -18.59 20.03
C HIS A 64 4.33 -17.07 20.17
N PRO A 65 3.99 -16.49 21.33
CA PRO A 65 3.53 -17.14 22.58
C PRO A 65 2.09 -17.66 22.52
N TRP A 66 1.30 -17.22 21.54
CA TRP A 66 -0.04 -17.73 21.18
C TRP A 66 -0.15 -17.84 19.67
N MET A 67 -1.12 -18.59 19.18
CA MET A 67 -1.34 -18.70 17.74
C MET A 67 -1.79 -17.36 17.15
N GLY A 68 -1.18 -16.98 16.07
CA GLY A 68 -1.56 -15.81 15.28
C GLY A 68 -1.38 -16.06 13.80
N SER A 69 -2.32 -15.66 12.99
CA SER A 69 -2.20 -15.77 11.55
C SER A 69 -2.92 -14.64 10.82
N LEU A 70 -2.41 -14.34 9.65
CA LEU A 70 -3.02 -13.42 8.69
C LEU A 70 -2.85 -14.02 7.30
N SER A 71 -3.91 -14.08 6.52
CA SER A 71 -3.81 -14.52 5.13
C SER A 71 -4.73 -13.73 4.21
N LEU A 72 -4.19 -13.39 3.02
CA LEU A 72 -4.89 -12.82 1.88
C LEU A 72 -4.82 -13.83 0.75
N ARG A 73 -5.96 -14.28 0.24
CA ARG A 73 -6.04 -15.28 -0.82
C ARG A 73 -7.01 -14.84 -1.92
N ALA A 74 -6.63 -15.10 -3.16
CA ALA A 74 -7.56 -15.04 -4.29
C ALA A 74 -8.26 -16.38 -4.46
N LEU A 75 -9.58 -16.35 -4.60
CA LEU A 75 -10.44 -17.53 -4.73
C LEU A 75 -10.62 -17.92 -6.21
N PRO A 76 -10.78 -19.23 -6.52
CA PRO A 76 -10.92 -19.69 -7.91
C PRO A 76 -12.13 -19.12 -8.64
N GLU A 77 -13.24 -18.93 -7.95
CA GLU A 77 -14.51 -18.43 -8.50
C GLU A 77 -14.64 -16.91 -8.44
N GLY A 78 -13.54 -16.23 -8.16
CA GLY A 78 -13.50 -14.79 -7.94
C GLY A 78 -13.65 -14.42 -6.47
N GLY A 79 -13.07 -13.26 -6.15
CA GLY A 79 -13.05 -12.71 -4.80
C GLY A 79 -11.72 -12.84 -4.11
N ILE A 80 -11.53 -11.96 -3.13
CA ILE A 80 -10.37 -11.92 -2.26
C ILE A 80 -10.84 -12.17 -0.83
N ILE A 81 -10.31 -13.19 -0.18
CA ILE A 81 -10.58 -13.45 1.22
C ILE A 81 -9.40 -13.01 2.09
N LEU A 82 -9.72 -12.26 3.12
CA LEU A 82 -8.83 -11.99 4.26
C LEU A 82 -9.27 -12.87 5.43
N VAL A 83 -8.33 -13.59 6.02
CA VAL A 83 -8.52 -14.31 7.28
C VAL A 83 -7.48 -13.83 8.28
N GLU A 84 -7.93 -13.46 9.46
CA GLU A 84 -7.12 -13.09 10.62
C GLU A 84 -7.51 -13.99 11.79
N ALA A 85 -6.53 -14.55 12.47
CA ALA A 85 -6.77 -15.32 13.68
C ALA A 85 -5.79 -14.89 14.78
N GLN A 86 -6.33 -14.75 15.99
CA GLN A 86 -5.56 -14.60 17.20
C GLN A 86 -6.12 -15.59 18.22
N ASP A 87 -5.32 -16.62 18.54
CA ASP A 87 -5.74 -17.78 19.32
C ASP A 87 -7.00 -18.44 18.71
N ASP A 88 -8.07 -18.60 19.45
CA ASP A 88 -9.32 -19.19 18.98
C ASP A 88 -10.27 -18.21 18.27
N ASP A 89 -9.95 -16.90 18.27
CA ASP A 89 -10.77 -15.89 17.59
C ASP A 89 -10.36 -15.74 16.14
N ILE A 90 -11.20 -16.27 15.24
CA ILE A 90 -11.00 -16.22 13.79
C ILE A 90 -11.99 -15.21 13.19
N ARG A 91 -11.45 -14.32 12.38
CA ARG A 91 -12.19 -13.29 11.64
C ARG A 91 -11.90 -13.38 10.18
N HIS A 92 -12.89 -13.17 9.37
CA HIS A 92 -12.71 -13.18 7.91
C HIS A 92 -13.65 -12.19 7.24
N ALA A 93 -13.26 -11.77 6.06
CA ALA A 93 -14.12 -11.06 5.12
C ALA A 93 -13.75 -11.45 3.70
N THR A 94 -14.76 -11.54 2.85
CA THR A 94 -14.59 -11.80 1.44
C THR A 94 -15.00 -10.56 0.65
N LEU A 95 -14.10 -10.04 -0.16
CA LEU A 95 -14.36 -8.97 -1.10
C LEU A 95 -14.68 -9.62 -2.44
N PRO A 96 -15.93 -9.52 -2.93
CA PRO A 96 -16.31 -10.04 -4.24
C PRO A 96 -15.51 -9.32 -5.33
N TYR A 97 -14.93 -10.10 -6.23
CA TYR A 97 -14.13 -9.55 -7.32
C TYR A 97 -13.99 -10.60 -8.43
N ASP A 98 -14.34 -10.20 -9.65
CA ASP A 98 -14.14 -11.00 -10.84
C ASP A 98 -12.91 -10.46 -11.60
N PRO A 99 -11.86 -11.26 -11.84
CA PRO A 99 -10.71 -10.84 -12.62
C PRO A 99 -11.03 -10.57 -14.10
N GLU A 100 -12.17 -11.07 -14.63
CA GLU A 100 -12.63 -10.88 -16.03
C GLU A 100 -11.54 -11.22 -17.06
N GLY A 101 -10.63 -12.15 -16.74
CA GLY A 101 -9.49 -12.49 -17.60
C GLY A 101 -8.40 -11.41 -17.69
N ARG A 102 -8.46 -10.37 -16.87
CA ARG A 102 -7.49 -9.27 -16.87
C ARG A 102 -6.21 -9.62 -16.12
N THR A 103 -5.10 -9.07 -16.60
CA THR A 103 -3.76 -9.22 -16.03
C THR A 103 -3.17 -7.91 -15.50
N ASP A 104 -4.00 -6.87 -15.41
CA ASP A 104 -3.61 -5.57 -14.89
C ASP A 104 -3.24 -5.64 -13.39
N ILE A 105 -2.53 -4.62 -12.94
CA ILE A 105 -2.13 -4.50 -11.54
C ILE A 105 -3.36 -4.26 -10.68
N VAL A 106 -3.46 -5.03 -9.59
CA VAL A 106 -4.39 -4.78 -8.50
C VAL A 106 -3.64 -4.43 -7.23
N ARG A 107 -4.22 -3.55 -6.45
CA ARG A 107 -3.70 -3.16 -5.15
C ARG A 107 -4.71 -3.49 -4.09
N LEU A 108 -4.28 -4.29 -3.11
CA LEU A 108 -5.07 -4.67 -1.96
C LEU A 108 -4.61 -3.88 -0.74
N SER A 109 -5.56 -3.35 0.01
CA SER A 109 -5.30 -2.66 1.28
C SER A 109 -6.16 -3.26 2.37
N TYR A 110 -5.54 -3.84 3.39
CA TYR A 110 -6.18 -4.16 4.66
C TYR A 110 -5.87 -3.06 5.64
N ALA A 111 -6.87 -2.25 5.97
CA ALA A 111 -6.78 -1.20 7.00
C ALA A 111 -7.49 -1.64 8.27
N TRP A 112 -6.88 -1.40 9.43
CA TRP A 112 -7.45 -1.70 10.75
C TRP A 112 -7.27 -0.54 11.72
N ASP A 113 -8.26 -0.35 12.57
CA ASP A 113 -8.26 0.51 13.76
C ASP A 113 -8.99 -0.23 14.86
N ALA A 114 -8.25 -1.03 15.65
CA ALA A 114 -8.82 -1.86 16.69
C ALA A 114 -9.51 -1.04 17.80
N PRO A 115 -8.97 0.09 18.29
CA PRO A 115 -9.68 0.99 19.20
C PRO A 115 -11.01 1.50 18.65
N ALA A 116 -11.06 1.81 17.35
CA ALA A 116 -12.30 2.25 16.70
C ALA A 116 -13.24 1.07 16.35
N ARG A 117 -12.82 -0.19 16.56
CA ARG A 117 -13.53 -1.40 16.17
C ARG A 117 -13.86 -1.42 14.68
N TRP A 118 -12.96 -0.90 13.85
CA TRP A 118 -13.17 -0.71 12.44
C TRP A 118 -12.04 -1.37 11.62
N GLY A 119 -12.42 -2.07 10.57
CA GLY A 119 -11.50 -2.62 9.59
C GLY A 119 -12.11 -2.61 8.21
N ARG A 120 -11.27 -2.58 7.18
CA ARG A 120 -11.69 -2.58 5.78
C ARG A 120 -10.69 -3.29 4.90
N LEU A 121 -11.18 -4.16 4.04
CA LEU A 121 -10.44 -4.68 2.89
C LEU A 121 -10.86 -3.91 1.65
N THR A 122 -9.88 -3.42 0.90
CA THR A 122 -10.12 -2.66 -0.33
C THR A 122 -9.26 -3.21 -1.45
N LEU A 123 -9.84 -3.29 -2.64
CA LEU A 123 -9.16 -3.57 -3.90
C LEU A 123 -9.27 -2.33 -4.78
N GLU A 124 -8.12 -1.87 -5.28
CA GLU A 124 -8.02 -0.79 -6.26
C GLU A 124 -7.42 -1.34 -7.55
N ARG A 125 -7.95 -0.91 -8.68
CA ARG A 125 -7.34 -1.05 -10.00
C ARG A 125 -6.81 0.31 -10.45
N PRO A 126 -5.51 0.59 -10.36
CA PRO A 126 -4.96 1.91 -10.70
C PRO A 126 -5.22 2.37 -12.13
N GLU A 127 -5.32 1.42 -13.07
CA GLU A 127 -5.52 1.72 -14.49
C GLU A 127 -6.98 2.03 -14.87
N SER A 128 -7.94 1.68 -14.02
CA SER A 128 -9.38 1.84 -14.32
C SER A 128 -10.14 2.68 -13.30
N ASP A 129 -9.45 3.29 -12.33
CA ASP A 129 -10.04 4.04 -11.21
C ASP A 129 -11.11 3.25 -10.43
N LEU A 130 -11.10 1.91 -10.55
CA LEU A 130 -12.04 1.03 -9.91
C LEU A 130 -11.62 0.78 -8.47
N ILE A 131 -12.57 0.94 -7.54
CA ILE A 131 -12.38 0.68 -6.11
C ILE A 131 -13.53 -0.17 -5.59
N HIS A 132 -13.21 -1.34 -5.06
CA HIS A 132 -14.13 -2.18 -4.31
C HIS A 132 -13.70 -2.25 -2.86
N SER A 133 -14.63 -2.23 -1.94
CA SER A 133 -14.31 -2.36 -0.52
C SER A 133 -15.38 -3.12 0.25
N VAL A 134 -14.96 -3.80 1.32
CA VAL A 134 -15.82 -4.47 2.29
C VAL A 134 -15.33 -4.14 3.68
N ASP A 135 -16.27 -3.85 4.57
CA ASP A 135 -15.96 -3.67 6.00
C ASP A 135 -15.73 -5.03 6.65
N LEU A 136 -14.80 -5.06 7.60
CA LEU A 136 -14.45 -6.25 8.36
C LEU A 136 -15.12 -6.24 9.74
N PRO A 137 -15.30 -7.42 10.36
CA PRO A 137 -15.53 -7.52 11.80
C PRO A 137 -14.46 -6.71 12.57
N PRO A 138 -14.75 -6.26 13.82
CA PRO A 138 -13.80 -5.50 14.61
C PRO A 138 -12.42 -6.19 14.63
N PRO A 139 -11.37 -5.57 14.08
CA PRO A 139 -10.05 -6.21 13.93
C PRO A 139 -9.32 -6.29 15.27
N HIS A 140 -8.32 -7.19 15.34
CA HIS A 140 -7.36 -7.20 16.42
C HIS A 140 -6.23 -6.17 16.21
N PRO A 141 -5.60 -5.66 17.28
CA PRO A 141 -4.32 -5.01 17.17
C PRO A 141 -3.26 -6.06 16.76
N ILE A 142 -2.40 -5.72 15.80
CA ILE A 142 -1.38 -6.64 15.30
C ILE A 142 -0.09 -6.45 16.11
N PRO A 143 0.53 -7.52 16.64
CA PRO A 143 1.84 -7.43 17.27
C PRO A 143 2.89 -6.87 16.30
N LEU A 144 3.70 -5.92 16.77
CA LEU A 144 4.74 -5.32 15.92
C LEU A 144 5.81 -6.36 15.53
N ALA A 145 6.04 -7.34 16.41
CA ALA A 145 6.91 -8.48 16.13
C ALA A 145 6.42 -9.34 14.96
N ASP A 146 5.09 -9.47 14.79
CA ASP A 146 4.51 -10.18 13.65
C ASP A 146 4.77 -9.42 12.34
N ILE A 147 4.67 -8.11 12.36
CA ILE A 147 5.00 -7.27 11.20
C ILE A 147 6.49 -7.36 10.86
N GLU A 148 7.37 -7.38 11.86
CA GLU A 148 8.81 -7.58 11.62
C GLU A 148 9.09 -8.96 11.04
N ALA A 149 8.50 -10.02 11.61
CA ALA A 149 8.68 -11.38 11.13
C ALA A 149 8.12 -11.54 9.71
N LEU A 150 6.93 -11.01 9.43
CA LEU A 150 6.33 -10.97 8.09
C LEU A 150 7.27 -10.28 7.09
N ALA A 151 7.90 -9.18 7.47
CA ALA A 151 8.80 -8.45 6.59
C ALA A 151 10.14 -9.15 6.41
N ARG A 152 10.81 -9.55 7.50
CA ARG A 152 12.21 -9.98 7.49
C ARG A 152 12.44 -11.49 7.38
N ASN A 153 11.46 -12.29 7.83
CA ASN A 153 11.63 -13.75 7.87
C ASN A 153 10.85 -14.42 6.71
N PRO A 154 11.52 -14.80 5.62
CA PRO A 154 10.86 -15.45 4.50
C PRO A 154 10.30 -16.85 4.84
N HIS A 155 10.78 -17.50 5.92
CA HIS A 155 10.29 -18.81 6.35
C HIS A 155 8.98 -18.73 7.16
N SER A 156 8.64 -17.57 7.71
CA SER A 156 7.39 -17.36 8.44
C SER A 156 6.26 -16.82 7.58
N ARG A 157 6.53 -16.54 6.30
CA ARG A 157 5.52 -16.06 5.34
C ARG A 157 5.47 -16.90 4.09
N GLU A 158 4.29 -16.96 3.50
CA GLU A 158 4.06 -17.37 2.13
C GLU A 158 3.68 -16.14 1.31
N MET A 159 4.26 -15.94 0.14
CA MET A 159 3.98 -14.84 -0.77
C MET A 159 3.96 -15.36 -2.20
N ASP A 160 2.83 -15.16 -2.90
CA ASP A 160 2.70 -15.59 -4.30
C ASP A 160 3.76 -14.90 -5.17
N ARG A 161 4.20 -15.62 -6.20
CA ARG A 161 5.17 -15.12 -7.17
C ARG A 161 4.70 -13.87 -7.96
N ASP A 162 3.38 -13.66 -8.04
CA ASP A 162 2.79 -12.54 -8.77
C ASP A 162 2.61 -11.30 -7.89
N VAL A 163 3.00 -11.37 -6.62
CA VAL A 163 3.08 -10.20 -5.72
C VAL A 163 4.33 -9.40 -6.02
N ASP A 164 4.16 -8.15 -6.42
CA ASP A 164 5.27 -7.22 -6.69
C ASP A 164 5.92 -6.74 -5.39
N PHE A 165 5.11 -6.33 -4.42
CA PHE A 165 5.56 -5.95 -3.08
C PHE A 165 4.39 -5.93 -2.09
N PHE A 166 4.73 -5.92 -0.80
CA PHE A 166 3.83 -5.48 0.26
C PHE A 166 4.52 -4.48 1.18
N ALA A 167 3.73 -3.68 1.85
CA ALA A 167 4.20 -2.69 2.81
C ALA A 167 3.22 -2.53 3.97
N VAL A 168 3.71 -2.21 5.15
CA VAL A 168 2.88 -1.93 6.32
C VAL A 168 3.10 -0.51 6.80
N SER A 169 1.99 0.19 7.04
CA SER A 169 1.94 1.51 7.66
C SER A 169 1.39 1.41 9.07
N SER A 170 1.89 2.24 9.97
CA SER A 170 1.35 2.43 11.32
C SER A 170 0.14 3.37 11.38
N LYS A 171 -0.42 3.72 10.24
CA LYS A 171 -1.61 4.57 10.08
C LYS A 171 -2.60 3.93 9.13
N VAL A 172 -3.87 4.31 9.27
CA VAL A 172 -4.86 4.07 8.22
C VAL A 172 -4.50 4.97 7.05
N GLU A 173 -4.03 4.36 5.97
CA GLU A 173 -3.68 5.07 4.74
C GLU A 173 -4.92 5.33 3.89
N PRO A 174 -4.99 6.48 3.22
CA PRO A 174 -6.11 6.77 2.32
C PRO A 174 -6.08 5.85 1.11
N VAL A 175 -7.27 5.44 0.68
CA VAL A 175 -7.55 4.78 -0.59
C VAL A 175 -7.95 5.84 -1.61
N GLY A 176 -7.67 5.63 -2.87
CA GLY A 176 -8.11 6.54 -3.94
C GLY A 176 -6.99 6.91 -4.91
N PRO A 177 -7.12 8.04 -5.62
CA PRO A 177 -6.33 8.33 -6.79
C PRO A 177 -4.83 8.24 -6.54
N MET A 178 -4.14 7.64 -7.50
CA MET A 178 -2.69 7.54 -7.51
C MET A 178 -2.04 8.93 -7.47
N PRO A 179 -0.95 9.10 -6.71
CA PRO A 179 -0.13 10.28 -6.87
C PRO A 179 0.49 10.27 -8.28
N ALA A 180 0.05 11.21 -9.13
CA ALA A 180 0.50 11.30 -10.51
C ALA A 180 1.87 11.99 -10.63
N LEU A 181 2.21 12.87 -9.67
CA LEU A 181 3.39 13.73 -9.73
C LEU A 181 4.23 13.61 -8.46
N THR A 182 5.54 13.65 -8.62
CA THR A 182 6.41 13.85 -7.45
C THR A 182 6.37 15.30 -7.01
N SER A 183 6.68 15.57 -5.74
CA SER A 183 6.59 16.90 -5.12
C SER A 183 7.39 17.98 -5.83
N ARG A 184 8.43 17.62 -6.58
CA ARG A 184 9.34 18.57 -7.25
C ARG A 184 9.07 18.78 -8.73
N VAL A 185 8.09 18.09 -9.31
CA VAL A 185 7.74 18.27 -10.73
C VAL A 185 7.31 19.71 -10.94
N PRO A 186 7.93 20.44 -11.91
CA PRO A 186 7.52 21.80 -12.25
C PRO A 186 6.16 21.76 -12.95
N ILE A 187 5.27 22.64 -12.53
CA ILE A 187 3.95 22.84 -13.12
C ILE A 187 3.94 24.26 -13.69
N ALA A 188 3.59 24.36 -14.97
CA ALA A 188 3.52 25.63 -15.66
C ALA A 188 2.39 26.52 -15.10
N THR A 189 2.71 27.76 -14.76
CA THR A 189 1.75 28.78 -14.33
C THR A 189 1.97 30.06 -15.14
N ALA A 190 1.02 30.99 -15.06
CA ALA A 190 1.17 32.27 -15.73
C ALA A 190 2.39 33.10 -15.22
N ALA A 191 2.85 32.80 -14.00
CA ALA A 191 4.02 33.45 -13.39
C ALA A 191 5.34 32.65 -13.54
N GLY A 192 5.33 31.56 -14.33
CA GLY A 192 6.45 30.63 -14.50
C GLY A 192 6.22 29.30 -13.78
N ASP A 193 7.23 28.43 -13.80
CA ASP A 193 7.15 27.08 -13.26
C ASP A 193 7.17 27.07 -11.71
N VAL A 194 6.22 26.35 -11.14
CA VAL A 194 6.09 26.17 -9.69
C VAL A 194 6.14 24.67 -9.36
N PRO A 195 6.94 24.19 -8.38
CA PRO A 195 6.91 22.81 -7.94
C PRO A 195 5.51 22.38 -7.49
N ALA A 196 5.06 21.18 -7.90
CA ALA A 196 3.73 20.65 -7.60
C ALA A 196 3.36 20.74 -6.10
N ALA A 197 4.34 20.49 -5.20
CA ALA A 197 4.13 20.60 -3.75
C ALA A 197 3.87 22.01 -3.23
N LYS A 198 4.13 23.04 -4.02
CA LYS A 198 3.91 24.46 -3.64
C LYS A 198 2.59 25.01 -4.14
N LEU A 199 1.90 24.29 -5.02
CA LEU A 199 0.60 24.69 -5.53
C LEU A 199 -0.44 24.73 -4.40
N ARG A 200 -1.28 25.75 -4.43
CA ARG A 200 -2.37 25.98 -3.50
C ARG A 200 -3.70 26.08 -4.24
N ARG A 201 -4.79 25.83 -3.53
CA ARG A 201 -6.12 26.06 -4.07
C ARG A 201 -6.26 27.52 -4.54
N GLY A 202 -6.72 27.69 -5.78
CA GLY A 202 -6.90 28.99 -6.43
C GLY A 202 -5.71 29.44 -7.29
N ASP A 203 -4.54 28.79 -7.21
CA ASP A 203 -3.44 29.05 -8.12
C ASP A 203 -3.86 28.70 -9.55
N LEU A 204 -3.44 29.51 -10.52
CA LEU A 204 -3.72 29.27 -11.94
C LEU A 204 -2.59 28.47 -12.58
N VAL A 205 -2.92 27.28 -13.07
CA VAL A 205 -2.00 26.42 -13.83
C VAL A 205 -2.38 26.44 -15.30
N LEU A 206 -1.37 26.29 -16.18
CA LEU A 206 -1.57 26.28 -17.62
C LEU A 206 -1.84 24.83 -18.08
N THR A 207 -2.88 24.66 -18.89
CA THR A 207 -3.15 23.40 -19.60
C THR A 207 -2.19 23.26 -20.80
N ASP A 208 -2.23 22.12 -21.46
CA ASP A 208 -1.51 21.85 -22.72
C ASP A 208 -1.95 22.77 -23.85
N THR A 209 -3.19 23.28 -23.82
CA THR A 209 -3.73 24.27 -24.75
C THR A 209 -3.33 25.72 -24.37
N GLY A 210 -2.65 25.91 -23.26
CA GLY A 210 -2.26 27.25 -22.75
C GLY A 210 -3.36 28.00 -21.98
N GLU A 211 -4.49 27.35 -21.73
CA GLU A 211 -5.57 27.91 -20.92
C GLU A 211 -5.17 27.92 -19.44
N ALA A 212 -5.49 29.01 -18.73
CA ALA A 212 -5.26 29.13 -17.29
C ALA A 212 -6.45 28.58 -16.52
N VAL A 213 -6.27 27.50 -15.76
CA VAL A 213 -7.30 26.88 -14.95
C VAL A 213 -6.95 26.90 -13.46
N PRO A 214 -7.94 27.11 -12.57
CA PRO A 214 -7.67 27.16 -11.14
C PRO A 214 -7.46 25.77 -10.55
N VAL A 215 -6.48 25.64 -9.66
CA VAL A 215 -6.30 24.46 -8.81
C VAL A 215 -7.44 24.39 -7.81
N LEU A 216 -8.29 23.38 -7.91
CA LEU A 216 -9.43 23.19 -7.02
C LEU A 216 -9.01 22.53 -5.70
N ARG A 217 -8.09 21.56 -5.74
CA ARG A 217 -7.61 20.84 -4.58
C ARG A 217 -6.23 20.24 -4.85
N THR A 218 -5.38 20.21 -3.84
CA THR A 218 -4.13 19.45 -3.83
C THR A 218 -4.23 18.32 -2.80
N VAL A 219 -3.77 17.12 -3.16
CA VAL A 219 -3.65 15.98 -2.27
C VAL A 219 -2.21 15.51 -2.30
N SER A 220 -1.62 15.34 -1.13
CA SER A 220 -0.27 14.82 -0.99
C SER A 220 -0.29 13.59 -0.09
N ARG A 221 0.40 12.53 -0.50
CA ARG A 221 0.58 11.33 0.31
C ARG A 221 2.00 10.78 0.14
N THR A 222 2.51 10.15 1.17
CA THR A 222 3.77 9.41 1.11
C THR A 222 3.45 7.94 0.86
N VAL A 223 4.02 7.38 -0.20
CA VAL A 223 3.79 5.98 -0.61
C VAL A 223 5.12 5.23 -0.71
N PRO A 224 5.12 3.88 -0.62
CA PRO A 224 6.28 3.08 -0.93
C PRO A 224 6.71 3.32 -2.39
N ALA A 225 7.99 3.61 -2.63
CA ALA A 225 8.50 3.76 -4.00
C ALA A 225 8.77 2.38 -4.62
N ARG A 226 7.74 1.56 -4.73
CA ARG A 226 7.74 0.20 -5.28
C ARG A 226 6.56 0.01 -6.23
N GLY A 227 6.64 -1.00 -7.08
CA GLY A 227 5.60 -1.35 -8.02
C GLY A 227 5.11 -0.15 -8.84
N SER A 228 3.80 0.02 -8.95
CA SER A 228 3.17 1.13 -9.66
C SER A 228 3.39 2.51 -9.01
N PHE A 229 3.80 2.56 -7.73
CA PHE A 229 4.18 3.80 -7.06
C PHE A 229 5.62 4.25 -7.37
N ARG A 230 6.38 3.46 -8.12
CA ARG A 230 7.77 3.81 -8.46
C ARG A 230 7.80 5.02 -9.38
N PRO A 231 8.42 6.14 -8.98
CA PRO A 231 8.49 7.32 -9.82
C PRO A 231 9.36 7.05 -11.06
N VAL A 232 8.87 7.48 -12.23
CA VAL A 232 9.58 7.41 -13.50
C VAL A 232 10.04 8.81 -13.87
N ARG A 233 11.30 8.95 -14.23
CA ARG A 233 11.86 10.20 -14.74
C ARG A 233 11.87 10.16 -16.27
N LEU A 234 11.14 11.07 -16.89
CA LEU A 234 11.22 11.32 -18.31
C LEU A 234 12.46 12.18 -18.60
N ARG A 235 13.24 11.80 -19.61
CA ARG A 235 14.44 12.52 -20.04
C ARG A 235 14.27 12.96 -21.49
N ALA A 236 15.02 14.01 -21.85
CA ALA A 236 15.15 14.41 -23.25
C ALA A 236 15.61 13.23 -24.14
N PRO A 237 15.19 13.12 -25.42
CA PRO A 237 14.34 14.07 -26.16
C PRO A 237 12.82 13.75 -26.10
N TYR A 238 12.40 12.87 -25.18
CA TYR A 238 11.01 12.45 -25.09
C TYR A 238 10.10 13.60 -24.65
N PHE A 239 8.86 13.61 -25.13
CA PHE A 239 7.83 14.62 -24.83
C PHE A 239 8.26 16.07 -25.12
N GLY A 240 9.05 16.28 -26.19
CA GLY A 240 9.49 17.61 -26.61
C GLY A 240 10.54 18.26 -25.70
N LEU A 241 11.08 17.52 -24.75
CA LEU A 241 12.18 18.00 -23.93
C LEU A 241 13.45 18.15 -24.80
N THR A 242 14.11 19.31 -24.70
CA THR A 242 15.32 19.63 -25.46
C THR A 242 16.60 19.42 -24.65
N LYS A 243 16.53 19.32 -23.33
CA LYS A 243 17.66 19.05 -22.41
C LYS A 243 17.22 18.29 -21.17
#